data_8e0cd06ae1632b3f0a90fd200e03ee53
#
_entry.id   8e0cd06ae1632b3f0a90fd200e03ee53
#
_cell.length_a   1.000
_cell.length_b   1.000
_cell.length_c   1.000
_cell.angle_alpha   90.00
_cell.angle_beta   90.00
_cell.angle_gamma   90.00
#
_symmetry.space_group_name_H-M   'P 1'
#
loop_
_entity.id
_entity.type
_entity.pdbx_description
1 polymer ?
#
loop_
_entity_poly.entity_id
_entity_poly.type
_entity_poly.pdbx_seq_one_letter_code
_entity_poly.pdbx_strand_id
1 'polypeptide(L)'
;MYTIRKISAHPTIDFAAEELKKYLRMMMPHCGEIPILSDGSAGDGFRLGLMSDFGLDVSDAQDPCLDDIVYIAADAVGGVIAGSNPGAALIAVYRYLRFCGCRWLFPGVDGEWIPIIERLPEVRYRKLADHRYRGQCNEGAEYQPDMIESIDFTPKIGMNTYMIEFDNPYVYYRSYYDHVHNTVREPEPVAPETVLQWKRQCEVEIQKRGLRFHDMGH
;
A
#
# COMPACT_ATOMS: atom_id res chain seq x y z
N MET A 1 -8.22 22.19 11.10
CA MET A 1 -7.64 20.99 11.72
C MET A 1 -8.13 19.79 10.93
N TYR A 2 -7.24 18.92 10.45
CA TYR A 2 -7.65 17.72 9.70
C TYR A 2 -7.96 16.58 10.65
N THR A 3 -8.90 15.74 10.27
CA THR A 3 -9.29 14.49 11.00
C THR A 3 -9.42 13.37 9.99
N ILE A 4 -9.05 12.16 10.34
CA ILE A 4 -9.29 10.96 9.53
C ILE A 4 -10.26 10.06 10.28
N ARG A 5 -11.40 9.71 9.67
CA ARG A 5 -12.42 8.84 10.23
C ARG A 5 -12.46 7.54 9.47
N LYS A 6 -12.17 6.44 10.16
CA LYS A 6 -12.31 5.09 9.61
C LYS A 6 -13.77 4.66 9.74
N ILE A 7 -14.39 4.33 8.64
CA ILE A 7 -15.78 3.89 8.60
C ILE A 7 -15.84 2.36 8.69
N SER A 8 -14.92 1.68 8.01
CA SER A 8 -14.82 0.21 8.03
C SER A 8 -13.79 -0.25 9.07
N ALA A 9 -14.10 -1.35 9.78
CA ALA A 9 -13.16 -2.02 10.69
C ALA A 9 -12.39 -3.11 9.91
N HIS A 10 -11.18 -2.80 9.45
CA HIS A 10 -10.32 -3.74 8.75
C HIS A 10 -8.85 -3.34 8.90
N PRO A 11 -7.89 -4.28 9.14
CA PRO A 11 -6.48 -3.94 9.34
C PRO A 11 -5.85 -3.12 8.21
N THR A 12 -6.22 -3.38 6.95
CA THR A 12 -5.77 -2.60 5.80
C THR A 12 -6.32 -1.17 5.81
N ILE A 13 -7.55 -0.95 6.29
CA ILE A 13 -8.11 0.39 6.45
C ILE A 13 -7.41 1.14 7.58
N ASP A 14 -7.04 0.45 8.66
CA ASP A 14 -6.22 1.02 9.73
C ASP A 14 -4.87 1.48 9.19
N PHE A 15 -4.20 0.63 8.42
CA PHE A 15 -2.94 0.97 7.77
C PHE A 15 -3.09 2.12 6.77
N ALA A 16 -4.14 2.13 5.95
CA ALA A 16 -4.42 3.19 5.00
C ALA A 16 -4.64 4.56 5.67
N ALA A 17 -5.27 4.57 6.85
CA ALA A 17 -5.46 5.79 7.64
C ALA A 17 -4.13 6.33 8.20
N GLU A 18 -3.26 5.46 8.69
CA GLU A 18 -1.92 5.84 9.16
C GLU A 18 -1.04 6.37 8.00
N GLU A 19 -1.11 5.74 6.82
CA GLU A 19 -0.39 6.22 5.64
C GLU A 19 -0.92 7.59 5.19
N LEU A 20 -2.24 7.79 5.15
CA LEU A 20 -2.81 9.11 4.86
C LEU A 20 -2.32 10.17 5.85
N LYS A 21 -2.38 9.88 7.15
CA LYS A 21 -1.87 10.76 8.22
C LYS A 21 -0.39 11.08 8.02
N LYS A 22 0.44 10.06 7.80
CA LYS A 22 1.89 10.19 7.59
C LYS A 22 2.20 11.19 6.47
N TYR A 23 1.64 10.96 5.29
CA TYR A 23 1.93 11.81 4.13
C TYR A 23 1.31 13.20 4.21
N LEU A 24 0.11 13.35 4.79
CA LEU A 24 -0.46 14.67 5.06
C LEU A 24 0.45 15.50 5.97
N ARG A 25 1.01 14.91 7.02
CA ARG A 25 1.96 15.60 7.91
C ARG A 25 3.27 15.95 7.22
N MET A 26 3.76 15.07 6.34
CA MET A 26 4.98 15.35 5.54
C MET A 26 4.75 16.51 4.57
N MET A 27 3.59 16.53 3.88
CA MET A 27 3.24 17.61 2.94
C MET A 27 2.92 18.93 3.62
N MET A 28 2.33 18.90 4.81
CA MET A 28 1.88 20.07 5.55
C MET A 28 2.41 20.05 6.99
N PRO A 29 3.71 20.33 7.23
CA PRO A 29 4.34 20.20 8.55
C PRO A 29 3.66 21.07 9.64
N HIS A 30 2.95 22.12 9.24
CA HIS A 30 2.28 23.06 10.14
C HIS A 30 0.79 22.72 10.38
N CYS A 31 0.27 21.61 9.84
CA CYS A 31 -1.15 21.27 10.00
C CYS A 31 -1.55 20.81 11.41
N GLY A 32 -0.59 20.62 12.30
CA GLY A 32 -0.79 20.13 13.67
C GLY A 32 -1.08 18.64 13.75
N GLU A 33 -1.73 18.22 14.84
CA GLU A 33 -2.13 16.83 15.03
C GLU A 33 -3.27 16.45 14.11
N ILE A 34 -3.22 15.25 13.54
CA ILE A 34 -4.29 14.67 12.71
C ILE A 34 -4.81 13.42 13.44
N PRO A 35 -5.89 13.52 14.21
CA PRO A 35 -6.46 12.37 14.89
C PRO A 35 -7.09 11.38 13.90
N ILE A 36 -6.92 10.09 14.21
CA ILE A 36 -7.61 8.99 13.53
C ILE A 36 -8.73 8.51 14.46
N LEU A 37 -9.96 8.56 14.00
CA LEU A 37 -11.16 8.19 14.74
C LEU A 37 -11.82 6.95 14.12
N SER A 38 -12.43 6.12 14.96
CA SER A 38 -13.14 4.89 14.54
C SER A 38 -14.62 4.93 14.99
N ASP A 39 -15.19 6.11 15.03
CA ASP A 39 -16.54 6.34 15.57
C ASP A 39 -17.66 6.23 14.54
N GLY A 40 -17.32 6.01 13.25
CA GLY A 40 -18.30 5.91 12.17
C GLY A 40 -19.14 7.17 11.93
N SER A 41 -18.86 8.27 12.67
CA SER A 41 -19.69 9.47 12.63
C SER A 41 -19.52 10.25 11.32
N ALA A 42 -20.63 10.82 10.86
CA ALA A 42 -20.57 11.89 9.85
C ALA A 42 -19.97 13.13 10.51
N GLY A 43 -18.86 13.63 9.96
CA GLY A 43 -18.17 14.82 10.48
C GLY A 43 -17.15 15.35 9.49
N ASP A 44 -16.57 16.49 9.81
CA ASP A 44 -15.55 17.11 9.00
C ASP A 44 -14.27 16.25 8.93
N GLY A 45 -13.52 16.42 7.86
CA GLY A 45 -12.28 15.71 7.58
C GLY A 45 -12.41 14.58 6.57
N PHE A 46 -11.42 13.72 6.54
CA PHE A 46 -11.40 12.56 5.63
C PHE A 46 -12.19 11.39 6.21
N ARG A 47 -13.03 10.78 5.40
CA ARG A 47 -13.75 9.54 5.70
C ARG A 47 -13.19 8.44 4.82
N LEU A 48 -12.64 7.42 5.44
CA LEU A 48 -11.94 6.31 4.79
C LEU A 48 -12.67 4.99 5.06
N GLY A 49 -13.00 4.24 4.01
CA GLY A 49 -13.70 2.97 4.14
C GLY A 49 -13.96 2.28 2.80
N LEU A 50 -14.88 1.33 2.83
CA LEU A 50 -15.35 0.66 1.63
C LEU A 50 -16.42 1.49 0.93
N MET A 51 -16.53 1.34 -0.39
CA MET A 51 -17.60 2.01 -1.16
C MET A 51 -19.00 1.65 -0.66
N SER A 52 -19.19 0.42 -0.19
CA SER A 52 -20.45 -0.04 0.43
C SER A 52 -20.86 0.76 1.66
N ASP A 53 -19.91 1.22 2.47
CA ASP A 53 -20.20 2.01 3.68
C ASP A 53 -20.78 3.39 3.36
N PHE A 54 -20.55 3.86 2.15
CA PHE A 54 -21.01 5.15 1.64
C PHE A 54 -22.20 5.03 0.68
N GLY A 55 -22.72 3.82 0.44
CA GLY A 55 -23.76 3.57 -0.56
C GLY A 55 -23.35 3.90 -1.98
N LEU A 56 -22.04 3.81 -2.28
CA LEU A 56 -21.49 4.11 -3.60
C LEU A 56 -21.66 2.90 -4.54
N ASP A 57 -21.96 3.20 -5.81
CA ASP A 57 -22.19 2.20 -6.83
C ASP A 57 -20.90 1.43 -7.20
N VAL A 58 -21.02 0.10 -7.24
CA VAL A 58 -19.97 -0.86 -7.63
C VAL A 58 -20.43 -1.81 -8.74
N SER A 59 -21.55 -1.50 -9.39
CA SER A 59 -22.22 -2.40 -10.36
C SER A 59 -21.42 -2.65 -11.64
N ASP A 60 -20.41 -1.84 -11.93
CA ASP A 60 -19.48 -2.03 -13.04
C ASP A 60 -18.37 -3.06 -12.75
N ALA A 61 -18.18 -3.45 -11.50
CA ALA A 61 -17.30 -4.56 -11.13
C ALA A 61 -18.01 -5.90 -11.30
N GLN A 62 -17.33 -6.90 -11.85
CA GLN A 62 -17.84 -8.28 -11.89
C GLN A 62 -17.85 -8.91 -10.49
N ASP A 63 -16.82 -8.62 -9.73
CA ASP A 63 -16.67 -9.04 -8.33
C ASP A 63 -15.97 -7.92 -7.54
N PRO A 64 -16.73 -7.10 -6.79
CA PRO A 64 -16.17 -5.99 -6.02
C PRO A 64 -15.10 -6.41 -4.98
N CYS A 65 -15.08 -7.68 -4.55
CA CYS A 65 -14.02 -8.19 -3.68
C CYS A 65 -12.69 -8.38 -4.41
N LEU A 66 -12.75 -8.61 -5.71
CA LEU A 66 -11.59 -8.88 -6.56
C LEU A 66 -11.27 -7.74 -7.54
N ASP A 67 -12.26 -6.98 -7.95
CA ASP A 67 -12.11 -5.88 -8.90
C ASP A 67 -11.95 -4.56 -8.14
N ASP A 68 -10.83 -3.89 -8.35
CA ASP A 68 -10.51 -2.68 -7.61
C ASP A 68 -11.18 -1.47 -8.24
N ILE A 69 -12.16 -0.89 -7.54
CA ILE A 69 -12.65 0.46 -7.82
C ILE A 69 -12.04 1.41 -6.80
N VAL A 70 -11.44 2.46 -7.29
CA VAL A 70 -10.93 3.58 -6.49
C VAL A 70 -11.90 4.74 -6.58
N TYR A 71 -12.33 5.27 -5.44
CA TYR A 71 -13.21 6.43 -5.35
C TYR A 71 -12.62 7.52 -4.46
N ILE A 72 -12.61 8.76 -4.95
CA ILE A 72 -12.15 9.93 -4.23
C ILE A 72 -13.10 11.10 -4.52
N ALA A 73 -13.65 11.68 -3.46
CA ALA A 73 -14.42 12.92 -3.50
C ALA A 73 -13.99 13.78 -2.31
N ALA A 74 -12.91 14.53 -2.48
CA ALA A 74 -12.27 15.30 -1.43
C ALA A 74 -11.96 16.72 -1.89
N ASP A 75 -11.83 17.63 -0.94
CA ASP A 75 -11.49 19.02 -1.14
C ASP A 75 -10.44 19.50 -0.12
N ALA A 76 -10.30 20.80 0.06
CA ALA A 76 -9.28 21.39 0.93
C ALA A 76 -9.45 21.07 2.43
N VAL A 77 -10.60 20.55 2.87
CA VAL A 77 -10.91 20.31 4.28
C VAL A 77 -11.13 18.80 4.58
N GLY A 78 -11.27 17.98 3.53
CA GLY A 78 -11.48 16.54 3.68
C GLY A 78 -12.41 15.98 2.60
N GLY A 79 -13.12 14.89 2.91
CA GLY A 79 -14.02 14.22 1.99
C GLY A 79 -13.99 12.72 2.10
N VAL A 80 -14.43 12.01 1.05
CA VAL A 80 -14.47 10.55 1.00
C VAL A 80 -13.32 10.01 0.17
N ILE A 81 -12.60 9.03 0.74
CA ILE A 81 -11.64 8.19 0.05
C ILE A 81 -12.08 6.74 0.28
N ALA A 82 -12.41 6.02 -0.77
CA ALA A 82 -12.98 4.68 -0.64
C ALA A 82 -12.50 3.73 -1.75
N GLY A 83 -12.60 2.44 -1.46
CA GLY A 83 -12.35 1.37 -2.43
C GLY A 83 -13.47 0.34 -2.43
N SER A 84 -13.59 -0.43 -3.51
CA SER A 84 -14.51 -1.57 -3.57
C SER A 84 -14.17 -2.67 -2.56
N ASN A 85 -12.90 -2.77 -2.20
CA ASN A 85 -12.34 -3.70 -1.21
C ASN A 85 -11.24 -3.00 -0.40
N PRO A 86 -10.73 -3.60 0.70
CA PRO A 86 -9.73 -2.95 1.56
C PRO A 86 -8.43 -2.57 0.84
N GLY A 87 -7.93 -3.41 -0.07
CA GLY A 87 -6.73 -3.10 -0.89
C GLY A 87 -6.96 -1.92 -1.82
N ALA A 88 -8.14 -1.86 -2.48
CA ALA A 88 -8.54 -0.74 -3.31
C ALA A 88 -8.67 0.57 -2.52
N ALA A 89 -9.11 0.52 -1.25
CA ALA A 89 -9.17 1.70 -0.39
C ALA A 89 -7.75 2.23 -0.05
N LEU A 90 -6.78 1.37 0.20
CA LEU A 90 -5.38 1.77 0.36
C LEU A 90 -4.82 2.40 -0.94
N ILE A 91 -5.09 1.77 -2.09
CA ILE A 91 -4.72 2.33 -3.40
C ILE A 91 -5.40 3.69 -3.62
N ALA A 92 -6.64 3.89 -3.15
CA ALA A 92 -7.33 5.17 -3.23
C ALA A 92 -6.62 6.25 -2.41
N VAL A 93 -6.09 5.92 -1.23
CA VAL A 93 -5.26 6.85 -0.43
C VAL A 93 -4.02 7.28 -1.23
N TYR A 94 -3.25 6.34 -1.77
CA TYR A 94 -2.07 6.69 -2.56
C TYR A 94 -2.42 7.43 -3.85
N ARG A 95 -3.55 7.12 -4.47
CA ARG A 95 -4.05 7.87 -5.63
C ARG A 95 -4.38 9.32 -5.26
N TYR A 96 -5.02 9.55 -4.11
CA TYR A 96 -5.27 10.89 -3.59
C TYR A 96 -3.96 11.65 -3.34
N LEU A 97 -3.00 11.03 -2.67
CA LEU A 97 -1.68 11.61 -2.41
C LEU A 97 -0.92 11.95 -3.71
N ARG A 98 -1.09 11.15 -4.77
CA ARG A 98 -0.55 11.49 -6.10
C ARG A 98 -1.20 12.73 -6.70
N PHE A 99 -2.51 12.95 -6.49
CA PHE A 99 -3.15 14.21 -6.88
C PHE A 99 -2.63 15.39 -6.06
N CYS A 100 -2.24 15.18 -4.81
CA CYS A 100 -1.56 16.18 -3.99
C CYS A 100 -0.10 16.45 -4.41
N GLY A 101 0.45 15.68 -5.35
CA GLY A 101 1.81 15.88 -5.88
C GLY A 101 2.85 14.85 -5.40
N CYS A 102 2.51 13.94 -4.50
CA CYS A 102 3.43 12.86 -4.10
C CYS A 102 3.78 11.96 -5.29
N ARG A 103 5.01 11.48 -5.32
CA ARG A 103 5.50 10.51 -6.31
C ARG A 103 6.35 9.45 -5.62
N TRP A 104 6.18 8.22 -6.07
CA TRP A 104 7.00 7.07 -5.70
C TRP A 104 7.63 6.55 -6.97
N LEU A 105 8.94 6.67 -7.10
CA LEU A 105 9.69 6.41 -8.34
C LEU A 105 10.30 5.01 -8.36
N PHE A 106 10.72 4.52 -7.20
CA PHE A 106 11.26 3.20 -6.96
C PHE A 106 11.08 2.82 -5.47
N PRO A 107 11.24 1.54 -5.08
CA PRO A 107 11.12 1.11 -3.69
C PRO A 107 12.07 1.86 -2.75
N GLY A 108 11.67 1.98 -1.47
CA GLY A 108 12.44 2.66 -0.43
C GLY A 108 12.17 4.15 -0.33
N VAL A 109 12.66 4.72 0.77
CA VAL A 109 12.42 6.14 1.11
C VAL A 109 13.11 7.10 0.14
N ASP A 110 14.21 6.70 -0.45
CA ASP A 110 14.94 7.51 -1.44
C ASP A 110 14.16 7.66 -2.76
N GLY A 111 13.20 6.76 -3.00
CA GLY A 111 12.28 6.83 -4.14
C GLY A 111 11.07 7.74 -3.93
N GLU A 112 10.91 8.34 -2.75
CA GLU A 112 9.75 9.14 -2.40
C GLU A 112 9.98 10.64 -2.68
N TRP A 113 9.14 11.22 -3.51
CA TRP A 113 9.04 12.68 -3.68
C TRP A 113 7.78 13.18 -3.03
N ILE A 114 7.91 13.91 -1.91
CA ILE A 114 6.80 14.46 -1.13
C ILE A 114 6.88 15.98 -1.15
N PRO A 115 5.95 16.67 -1.84
CA PRO A 115 5.97 18.13 -1.91
C PRO A 115 5.50 18.77 -0.60
N ILE A 116 5.99 19.95 -0.32
CA ILE A 116 5.37 20.83 0.70
C ILE A 116 4.28 21.63 0.01
N ILE A 117 3.07 21.58 0.56
CA ILE A 117 1.90 22.29 0.03
C ILE A 117 1.19 23.10 1.14
N GLU A 118 0.55 24.18 0.76
CA GLU A 118 -0.22 25.01 1.68
C GLU A 118 -1.69 24.61 1.77
N ARG A 119 -2.21 24.00 0.70
CA ARG A 119 -3.62 23.63 0.58
C ARG A 119 -3.78 22.32 -0.20
N LEU A 120 -4.71 21.49 0.25
CA LEU A 120 -5.10 20.28 -0.46
C LEU A 120 -5.94 20.63 -1.71
N PRO A 121 -5.74 19.90 -2.81
CA PRO A 121 -6.53 20.10 -4.03
C PRO A 121 -7.94 19.52 -3.88
N GLU A 122 -8.87 20.07 -4.67
CA GLU A 122 -10.13 19.38 -4.91
C GLU A 122 -9.90 18.21 -5.88
N VAL A 123 -10.38 17.02 -5.49
CA VAL A 123 -10.25 15.79 -6.28
C VAL A 123 -11.62 15.13 -6.41
N ARG A 124 -12.03 14.85 -7.64
CA ARG A 124 -13.17 14.00 -7.98
C ARG A 124 -12.65 12.93 -8.92
N TYR A 125 -12.59 11.70 -8.43
CA TYR A 125 -12.00 10.60 -9.18
C TYR A 125 -12.73 9.30 -8.87
N ARG A 126 -13.08 8.54 -9.91
CA ARG A 126 -13.56 7.18 -9.80
C ARG A 126 -12.98 6.38 -10.96
N LYS A 127 -12.40 5.22 -10.67
CA LYS A 127 -11.85 4.35 -11.70
C LYS A 127 -11.96 2.89 -11.26
N LEU A 128 -12.61 2.06 -12.08
CA LEU A 128 -12.43 0.62 -12.08
C LEU A 128 -11.08 0.30 -12.74
N ALA A 129 -10.28 -0.54 -12.13
CA ALA A 129 -9.00 -0.96 -12.68
C ALA A 129 -9.20 -1.80 -13.95
N ASP A 130 -8.37 -1.55 -14.97
CA ASP A 130 -8.48 -2.21 -16.26
C ASP A 130 -8.15 -3.72 -16.18
N HIS A 131 -7.35 -4.12 -15.19
CA HIS A 131 -6.97 -5.50 -14.91
C HIS A 131 -7.20 -5.84 -13.44
N ARG A 132 -7.76 -7.03 -13.18
CA ARG A 132 -8.00 -7.55 -11.84
C ARG A 132 -6.72 -7.77 -11.05
N TYR A 133 -5.70 -8.33 -11.68
CA TYR A 133 -4.40 -8.63 -11.08
C TYR A 133 -3.33 -7.73 -11.68
N ARG A 134 -2.66 -6.98 -10.83
CA ARG A 134 -1.57 -6.08 -11.17
C ARG A 134 -0.51 -6.23 -10.09
N GLY A 135 0.62 -6.82 -10.41
CA GLY A 135 1.56 -7.19 -9.36
C GLY A 135 3.01 -7.20 -9.80
N GLN A 136 3.82 -7.42 -8.79
CA GLN A 136 5.24 -7.69 -8.92
C GLN A 136 5.50 -9.16 -8.67
N CYS A 137 6.47 -9.70 -9.42
CA CYS A 137 7.03 -11.02 -9.21
C CYS A 137 8.48 -10.83 -8.78
N ASN A 138 8.83 -11.37 -7.62
CA ASN A 138 10.21 -11.45 -7.20
C ASN A 138 10.73 -12.86 -7.45
N GLU A 139 11.79 -12.92 -8.24
CA GLU A 139 12.50 -14.17 -8.57
C GLU A 139 13.99 -13.86 -8.70
N GLY A 140 14.84 -14.82 -8.39
CA GLY A 140 16.30 -14.68 -8.51
C GLY A 140 17.00 -14.44 -7.17
N ALA A 141 18.00 -13.55 -7.13
CA ALA A 141 18.74 -13.26 -5.90
C ALA A 141 17.96 -12.24 -5.04
N GLU A 142 17.59 -12.61 -3.82
CA GLU A 142 16.73 -11.81 -2.94
C GLU A 142 17.48 -11.24 -1.75
N TYR A 143 17.29 -9.95 -1.49
CA TYR A 143 17.76 -9.23 -0.32
C TYR A 143 16.57 -8.79 0.53
N GLN A 144 16.50 -9.22 1.79
CA GLN A 144 15.31 -9.04 2.63
C GLN A 144 14.81 -7.59 2.76
N PRO A 145 15.67 -6.58 2.97
CA PRO A 145 15.19 -5.19 2.99
C PRO A 145 14.51 -4.76 1.69
N ASP A 146 15.06 -5.13 0.53
CA ASP A 146 14.48 -4.78 -0.77
C ASP A 146 13.12 -5.46 -0.98
N MET A 147 12.94 -6.69 -0.46
CA MET A 147 11.66 -7.39 -0.47
C MET A 147 10.58 -6.59 0.28
N ILE A 148 10.89 -6.11 1.48
CA ILE A 148 9.96 -5.33 2.31
C ILE A 148 9.65 -3.98 1.64
N GLU A 149 10.66 -3.30 1.10
CA GLU A 149 10.48 -2.02 0.39
C GLU A 149 9.67 -2.19 -0.89
N SER A 150 9.87 -3.29 -1.62
CA SER A 150 9.11 -3.62 -2.84
C SER A 150 7.64 -3.93 -2.52
N ILE A 151 7.35 -4.65 -1.43
CA ILE A 151 5.99 -4.88 -0.94
C ILE A 151 5.31 -3.55 -0.59
N ASP A 152 6.03 -2.66 0.11
CA ASP A 152 5.53 -1.33 0.48
C ASP A 152 5.25 -0.45 -0.75
N PHE A 153 6.10 -0.52 -1.75
CA PHE A 153 5.98 0.22 -3.01
C PHE A 153 4.78 -0.22 -3.87
N THR A 154 4.43 -1.49 -3.81
CA THR A 154 3.41 -2.12 -4.66
C THR A 154 2.07 -1.35 -4.69
N PRO A 155 1.36 -1.07 -3.57
CA PRO A 155 0.11 -0.32 -3.61
C PRO A 155 0.31 1.16 -3.93
N LYS A 156 1.47 1.73 -3.66
CA LYS A 156 1.80 3.15 -3.96
C LYS A 156 1.74 3.46 -5.45
N ILE A 157 2.03 2.47 -6.29
CA ILE A 157 1.95 2.58 -7.74
C ILE A 157 0.66 2.01 -8.34
N GLY A 158 -0.27 1.56 -7.49
CA GLY A 158 -1.59 1.07 -7.90
C GLY A 158 -1.63 -0.42 -8.24
N MET A 159 -0.63 -1.19 -7.84
CA MET A 159 -0.62 -2.65 -7.93
C MET A 159 -1.30 -3.28 -6.70
N ASN A 160 -1.85 -4.48 -6.85
CA ASN A 160 -2.64 -5.15 -5.82
C ASN A 160 -2.26 -6.61 -5.58
N THR A 161 -1.20 -7.06 -6.20
CA THR A 161 -0.72 -8.46 -6.13
C THR A 161 0.78 -8.46 -5.90
N TYR A 162 1.24 -9.39 -5.06
CA TYR A 162 2.66 -9.62 -4.85
C TYR A 162 2.95 -11.12 -4.91
N MET A 163 3.95 -11.52 -5.67
CA MET A 163 4.38 -12.90 -5.81
C MET A 163 5.75 -13.10 -5.16
N ILE A 164 5.85 -14.11 -4.32
CA ILE A 164 7.12 -14.66 -3.85
C ILE A 164 7.20 -16.07 -4.42
N GLU A 165 8.25 -16.36 -5.17
CA GLU A 165 8.42 -17.66 -5.76
C GLU A 165 8.89 -18.66 -4.69
N PHE A 166 8.28 -19.85 -4.69
CA PHE A 166 8.49 -20.97 -3.77
C PHE A 166 7.96 -20.81 -2.33
N ASP A 167 7.47 -21.91 -1.79
CA ASP A 167 7.13 -22.07 -0.36
C ASP A 167 8.33 -21.79 0.55
N ASN A 168 9.53 -22.19 0.09
CA ASN A 168 10.79 -21.87 0.75
C ASN A 168 11.76 -21.23 -0.23
N PRO A 169 11.86 -19.89 -0.27
CA PRO A 169 12.71 -19.18 -1.21
C PRO A 169 14.21 -19.20 -0.83
N TYR A 170 14.65 -20.19 -0.04
CA TYR A 170 16.01 -20.28 0.48
C TYR A 170 17.09 -20.16 -0.60
N VAL A 171 16.86 -20.78 -1.77
CA VAL A 171 17.83 -20.75 -2.88
C VAL A 171 18.10 -19.32 -3.36
N TYR A 172 17.06 -18.48 -3.44
CA TYR A 172 17.18 -17.09 -3.90
C TYR A 172 17.89 -16.21 -2.88
N TYR A 173 17.50 -16.32 -1.60
CA TYR A 173 18.20 -15.60 -0.53
C TYR A 173 19.66 -16.02 -0.43
N ARG A 174 19.93 -17.34 -0.48
CA ARG A 174 21.29 -17.85 -0.48
C ARG A 174 22.09 -17.31 -1.67
N SER A 175 21.51 -17.24 -2.87
CA SER A 175 22.17 -16.71 -4.06
C SER A 175 22.64 -15.27 -3.88
N TYR A 176 21.89 -14.46 -3.13
CA TYR A 176 22.30 -13.10 -2.78
C TYR A 176 23.38 -13.11 -1.67
N TYR A 177 23.10 -13.75 -0.54
CA TYR A 177 23.94 -13.64 0.66
C TYR A 177 25.25 -14.46 0.58
N ASP A 178 25.32 -15.50 -0.24
CA ASP A 178 26.58 -16.22 -0.51
C ASP A 178 27.56 -15.41 -1.39
N HIS A 179 27.09 -14.30 -1.98
CA HIS A 179 27.91 -13.40 -2.84
C HIS A 179 28.74 -14.15 -3.93
N VAL A 180 28.20 -15.24 -4.46
CA VAL A 180 28.93 -16.18 -5.36
C VAL A 180 29.59 -15.48 -6.55
N HIS A 181 28.99 -14.39 -7.04
CA HIS A 181 29.50 -13.62 -8.17
C HIS A 181 30.16 -12.29 -7.76
N ASN A 182 30.30 -12.02 -6.46
CA ASN A 182 30.90 -10.80 -5.95
C ASN A 182 32.28 -11.10 -5.35
N THR A 183 33.32 -10.71 -6.07
CA THR A 183 34.72 -10.98 -5.66
C THR A 183 35.26 -10.06 -4.58
N VAL A 184 34.47 -9.05 -4.15
CA VAL A 184 34.89 -8.05 -3.15
C VAL A 184 34.11 -8.14 -1.82
N ARG A 185 33.13 -9.03 -1.74
CA ARG A 185 32.36 -9.30 -0.50
C ARG A 185 32.55 -10.75 -0.08
N GLU A 186 32.79 -10.92 1.22
CA GLU A 186 32.79 -12.24 1.83
C GLU A 186 31.37 -12.79 1.93
N PRO A 187 31.18 -14.10 1.82
CA PRO A 187 29.87 -14.74 2.01
C PRO A 187 29.26 -14.42 3.38
N GLU A 188 27.97 -14.16 3.40
CA GLU A 188 27.17 -13.93 4.60
C GLU A 188 26.10 -15.05 4.68
N PRO A 189 26.46 -16.29 5.01
CA PRO A 189 25.57 -17.43 4.91
C PRO A 189 24.36 -17.30 5.84
N VAL A 190 23.16 -17.56 5.30
CA VAL A 190 21.88 -17.46 6.01
C VAL A 190 21.33 -18.87 6.26
N ALA A 191 20.79 -19.10 7.45
CA ALA A 191 20.14 -20.37 7.77
C ALA A 191 18.76 -20.48 7.10
N PRO A 192 18.32 -21.66 6.66
CA PRO A 192 17.00 -21.87 6.07
C PRO A 192 15.86 -21.39 6.96
N GLU A 193 15.97 -21.56 8.27
CA GLU A 193 14.98 -21.14 9.26
C GLU A 193 14.86 -19.61 9.31
N THR A 194 15.95 -18.88 9.11
CA THR A 194 15.96 -17.41 9.01
C THR A 194 15.20 -16.97 7.76
N VAL A 195 15.42 -17.61 6.63
CA VAL A 195 14.72 -17.30 5.38
C VAL A 195 13.22 -17.55 5.50
N LEU A 196 12.79 -18.64 6.16
CA LEU A 196 11.38 -18.88 6.43
C LEU A 196 10.77 -17.80 7.35
N GLN A 197 11.52 -17.28 8.33
CA GLN A 197 11.06 -16.15 9.14
C GLN A 197 10.91 -14.87 8.31
N TRP A 198 11.85 -14.59 7.41
CA TRP A 198 11.80 -13.47 6.50
C TRP A 198 10.62 -13.55 5.53
N LYS A 199 10.35 -14.75 4.97
CA LYS A 199 9.14 -14.97 4.16
C LYS A 199 7.87 -14.63 4.95
N ARG A 200 7.76 -15.10 6.19
CA ARG A 200 6.60 -14.78 7.06
C ARG A 200 6.47 -13.28 7.33
N GLN A 201 7.58 -12.55 7.47
CA GLN A 201 7.53 -11.09 7.56
C GLN A 201 6.96 -10.47 6.28
N CYS A 202 7.39 -10.95 5.11
CA CYS A 202 6.83 -10.51 3.84
C CYS A 202 5.32 -10.79 3.75
N GLU A 203 4.87 -11.98 4.14
CA GLU A 203 3.45 -12.36 4.17
C GLU A 203 2.62 -11.42 5.05
N VAL A 204 3.13 -11.07 6.23
CA VAL A 204 2.49 -10.10 7.15
C VAL A 204 2.37 -8.73 6.50
N GLU A 205 3.42 -8.24 5.84
CA GLU A 205 3.41 -6.93 5.18
C GLU A 205 2.51 -6.91 3.93
N ILE A 206 2.42 -8.04 3.20
CA ILE A 206 1.48 -8.23 2.08
C ILE A 206 0.04 -8.18 2.61
N GLN A 207 -0.29 -8.95 3.64
CA GLN A 207 -1.63 -9.01 4.23
C GLN A 207 -2.06 -7.66 4.81
N LYS A 208 -1.17 -6.97 5.53
CA LYS A 208 -1.41 -5.64 6.12
C LYS A 208 -1.85 -4.62 5.06
N ARG A 209 -1.33 -4.73 3.84
CA ARG A 209 -1.65 -3.86 2.71
C ARG A 209 -2.83 -4.32 1.87
N GLY A 210 -3.47 -5.44 2.25
CA GLY A 210 -4.57 -6.02 1.48
C GLY A 210 -4.15 -6.47 0.08
N LEU A 211 -2.86 -6.73 -0.12
CA LEU A 211 -2.34 -7.29 -1.36
C LEU A 211 -2.71 -8.76 -1.48
N ARG A 212 -2.95 -9.20 -2.70
CA ARG A 212 -3.14 -10.62 -3.01
C ARG A 212 -1.77 -11.28 -3.08
N PHE A 213 -1.60 -12.28 -2.25
CA PHE A 213 -0.38 -13.06 -2.23
C PHE A 213 -0.46 -14.19 -3.23
N HIS A 214 0.54 -14.29 -4.10
CA HIS A 214 0.74 -15.42 -4.97
C HIS A 214 1.99 -16.16 -4.52
N ASP A 215 1.80 -17.41 -4.13
CA ASP A 215 2.85 -18.34 -3.77
C ASP A 215 2.86 -19.44 -4.84
N MET A 216 3.96 -19.59 -5.54
CA MET A 216 4.16 -20.68 -6.49
C MET A 216 5.07 -21.72 -5.87
N GLY A 217 4.49 -22.87 -5.55
CA GLY A 217 5.27 -24.08 -5.27
C GLY A 217 5.70 -24.79 -6.56
N HIS A 218 6.90 -25.26 -6.60
CA HIS A 218 7.39 -26.25 -7.58
C HIS A 218 7.59 -27.58 -6.90
#